data_2788a767f553680a35ba3c536b500270
#
_entry.id   2788a767f553680a35ba3c536b500270
#
_cell.length_a   1.000
_cell.length_b   1.000
_cell.length_c   1.000
_cell.angle_alpha   90.00
_cell.angle_beta   90.00
_cell.angle_gamma   90.00
#
_symmetry.space_group_name_H-M   'P 1'
#
loop_
_entity.id
_entity.type
_entity.pdbx_description
1 polymer ?
#
loop_
_entity_poly.entity_id
_entity_poly.type
_entity_poly.pdbx_seq_one_letter_code
_entity_poly.pdbx_strand_id
1 'polypeptide(L)'
;QKGKWDYWDHCECLIALAIYQEWEAFDKGLQFCLSQLDEKGLVKSEYINEKVTKDFNEAHHTAYIFLPLLQKYLIDQDLNYLQSLRKQIHLIYAALKKFKGEDGFYFWAQDENGFSDNSLITATCSIELSRRAYNRICEILGDTDYLDTSAAITSQNLNSKKFNRDGVDRSRFSMDAYYPLLCGCGNKAGAEKVLEKFYVEGMGVKCVVEEPWVTLAESSECVIALFKIGMETEAHKIFSEILKYKNSSGYFPTGYQYDCLLYTSP
;
A
#
# COMPACT_ATOMS: atom_id res chain seq x y z
N GLN A 1 -11.55 9.67 12.60
CA GLN A 1 -12.23 9.31 13.87
C GLN A 1 -11.19 8.78 14.87
N LYS A 2 -11.32 9.14 16.16
CA LYS A 2 -10.41 8.65 17.18
C LYS A 2 -10.53 7.14 17.34
N GLY A 3 -9.39 6.42 17.29
CA GLY A 3 -9.35 4.96 17.37
C GLY A 3 -9.69 4.21 16.07
N LYS A 4 -9.84 4.93 14.96
CA LYS A 4 -9.97 4.30 13.64
C LYS A 4 -8.58 3.84 13.18
N TRP A 5 -8.54 2.63 12.63
CA TRP A 5 -7.35 2.10 11.94
C TRP A 5 -7.78 1.11 10.87
N ASP A 6 -6.94 0.92 9.89
CA ASP A 6 -6.99 -0.16 8.93
C ASP A 6 -5.64 -0.88 8.85
N TYR A 7 -5.67 -2.02 8.20
CA TYR A 7 -4.51 -2.91 8.18
C TYR A 7 -3.38 -2.39 7.28
N TRP A 8 -3.73 -1.65 6.23
CA TRP A 8 -2.76 -1.06 5.32
C TRP A 8 -1.90 -0.01 6.02
N ASP A 9 -2.54 1.03 6.57
CA ASP A 9 -1.86 2.11 7.30
C ASP A 9 -0.99 1.54 8.43
N HIS A 10 -1.49 0.50 9.12
CA HIS A 10 -0.74 -0.14 10.20
C HIS A 10 0.53 -0.84 9.68
N CYS A 11 0.45 -1.55 8.55
CA CYS A 11 1.63 -2.17 7.93
C CYS A 11 2.64 -1.12 7.44
N GLU A 12 2.21 0.03 6.95
CA GLU A 12 3.11 1.14 6.60
C GLU A 12 3.84 1.69 7.82
N CYS A 13 3.14 1.83 8.95
CA CYS A 13 3.78 2.16 10.21
C CYS A 13 4.83 1.11 10.63
N LEU A 14 4.56 -0.19 10.43
CA LEU A 14 5.53 -1.25 10.71
C LEU A 14 6.77 -1.15 9.80
N ILE A 15 6.61 -0.80 8.53
CA ILE A 15 7.76 -0.56 7.64
C ILE A 15 8.64 0.56 8.20
N ALA A 16 8.03 1.67 8.63
CA ALA A 16 8.77 2.77 9.24
C ALA A 16 9.48 2.36 10.53
N LEU A 17 8.80 1.64 11.42
CA LEU A 17 9.40 1.12 12.66
C LEU A 17 10.59 0.18 12.37
N ALA A 18 10.49 -0.68 11.35
CA ALA A 18 11.61 -1.53 10.93
C ALA A 18 12.81 -0.70 10.44
N ILE A 19 12.57 0.34 9.61
CA ILE A 19 13.64 1.23 9.11
C ILE A 19 14.37 1.93 10.26
N TYR A 20 13.63 2.38 11.29
CA TYR A 20 14.20 3.00 12.49
C TYR A 20 14.69 2.00 13.54
N GLN A 21 14.54 0.69 13.29
CA GLN A 21 14.94 -0.41 14.18
C GLN A 21 14.26 -0.36 15.56
N GLU A 22 13.03 0.16 15.60
CA GLU A 22 12.19 0.23 16.80
C GLU A 22 11.52 -1.14 17.04
N TRP A 23 12.33 -2.16 17.35
CA TRP A 23 11.92 -3.57 17.33
C TRP A 23 10.81 -3.90 18.32
N GLU A 24 10.84 -3.35 19.52
CA GLU A 24 9.76 -3.59 20.52
C GLU A 24 8.41 -3.08 20.02
N ALA A 25 8.38 -1.90 19.42
CA ALA A 25 7.16 -1.32 18.85
C ALA A 25 6.71 -2.10 17.60
N PHE A 26 7.68 -2.49 16.75
CA PHE A 26 7.43 -3.34 15.58
C PHE A 26 6.78 -4.66 15.98
N ASP A 27 7.36 -5.38 16.95
CA ASP A 27 6.87 -6.70 17.38
C ASP A 27 5.46 -6.60 17.98
N LYS A 28 5.19 -5.60 18.81
CA LYS A 28 3.85 -5.35 19.34
C LYS A 28 2.84 -5.07 18.22
N GLY A 29 3.20 -4.22 17.28
CA GLY A 29 2.34 -3.90 16.14
C GLY A 29 2.11 -5.10 15.22
N LEU A 30 3.15 -5.89 14.94
CA LEU A 30 3.01 -7.10 14.13
C LEU A 30 2.12 -8.16 14.82
N GLN A 31 2.33 -8.40 16.12
CA GLN A 31 1.47 -9.32 16.89
C GLN A 31 0.01 -8.84 16.88
N PHE A 32 -0.22 -7.54 16.99
CA PHE A 32 -1.55 -6.98 16.85
C PHE A 32 -2.14 -7.27 15.45
N CYS A 33 -1.40 -7.03 14.36
CA CYS A 33 -1.81 -7.41 13.01
C CYS A 33 -2.18 -8.89 12.90
N LEU A 34 -1.32 -9.77 13.40
CA LEU A 34 -1.54 -11.22 13.33
C LEU A 34 -2.74 -11.66 14.16
N SER A 35 -3.05 -10.99 15.26
CA SER A 35 -4.22 -11.28 16.09
C SER A 35 -5.55 -10.91 15.44
N GLN A 36 -5.54 -10.07 14.41
CA GLN A 36 -6.74 -9.67 13.66
C GLN A 36 -7.05 -10.60 12.48
N LEU A 37 -6.16 -11.55 12.17
CA LEU A 37 -6.42 -12.54 11.14
C LEU A 37 -7.55 -13.49 11.57
N ASP A 38 -8.47 -13.72 10.67
CA ASP A 38 -9.44 -14.79 10.84
C ASP A 38 -8.80 -16.19 10.62
N GLU A 39 -9.57 -17.24 10.84
CA GLU A 39 -9.13 -18.63 10.64
C GLU A 39 -8.69 -18.95 9.18
N LYS A 40 -9.12 -18.12 8.22
CA LYS A 40 -8.75 -18.24 6.80
C LYS A 40 -7.48 -17.46 6.45
N GLY A 41 -6.97 -16.63 7.36
CA GLY A 41 -5.81 -15.77 7.15
C GLY A 41 -6.13 -14.43 6.50
N LEU A 42 -7.35 -13.93 6.64
CA LEU A 42 -7.80 -12.65 6.12
C LEU A 42 -8.11 -11.66 7.24
N VAL A 43 -8.03 -10.36 6.93
CA VAL A 43 -8.41 -9.27 7.83
C VAL A 43 -9.64 -8.55 7.31
N LYS A 44 -10.38 -7.87 8.20
CA LYS A 44 -11.49 -7.00 7.81
C LYS A 44 -10.99 -5.63 7.34
N SER A 45 -11.83 -4.94 6.58
CA SER A 45 -11.47 -3.69 5.91
C SER A 45 -11.16 -2.55 6.86
N GLU A 46 -11.94 -2.37 7.94
CA GLU A 46 -11.82 -1.23 8.85
C GLU A 46 -12.22 -1.58 10.28
N TYR A 47 -11.53 -0.96 11.22
CA TYR A 47 -11.78 -1.12 12.65
C TYR A 47 -11.89 0.23 13.35
N ILE A 48 -12.73 0.31 14.38
CA ILE A 48 -12.80 1.43 15.33
C ILE A 48 -12.80 0.86 16.74
N ASN A 49 -11.81 1.23 17.57
CA ASN A 49 -11.64 0.72 18.93
C ASN A 49 -11.74 -0.84 18.95
N GLU A 50 -10.95 -1.50 18.12
CA GLU A 50 -10.88 -2.96 17.97
C GLU A 50 -12.17 -3.64 17.45
N LYS A 51 -13.21 -2.89 17.16
CA LYS A 51 -14.45 -3.41 16.59
C LYS A 51 -14.45 -3.24 15.08
N VAL A 52 -14.78 -4.31 14.38
CA VAL A 52 -15.00 -4.27 12.93
C VAL A 52 -16.12 -3.30 12.60
N THR A 53 -15.87 -2.35 11.72
CA THR A 53 -16.84 -1.37 11.23
C THR A 53 -17.19 -1.55 9.77
N LYS A 54 -16.30 -2.22 9.00
CA LYS A 54 -16.56 -2.68 7.65
C LYS A 54 -16.31 -4.18 7.57
N ASP A 55 -17.38 -4.95 7.55
CA ASP A 55 -17.34 -6.41 7.61
C ASP A 55 -17.22 -7.05 6.23
N PHE A 56 -16.16 -6.69 5.52
CA PHE A 56 -15.70 -7.37 4.32
C PHE A 56 -14.16 -7.42 4.32
N ASN A 57 -13.59 -8.28 3.49
CA ASN A 57 -12.14 -8.44 3.40
C ASN A 57 -11.63 -7.73 2.15
N GLU A 58 -10.61 -6.89 2.29
CA GLU A 58 -9.88 -6.30 1.16
C GLU A 58 -8.56 -7.06 0.95
N ALA A 59 -8.38 -7.57 -0.27
CA ALA A 59 -7.23 -8.41 -0.58
C ALA A 59 -5.89 -7.71 -0.33
N HIS A 60 -5.79 -6.45 -0.72
CA HIS A 60 -4.58 -5.65 -0.58
C HIS A 60 -4.24 -5.31 0.88
N HIS A 61 -5.24 -5.09 1.75
CA HIS A 61 -5.00 -4.92 3.19
C HIS A 61 -4.29 -6.15 3.75
N THR A 62 -4.84 -7.33 3.51
CA THR A 62 -4.23 -8.58 3.99
C THR A 62 -2.83 -8.84 3.38
N ALA A 63 -2.64 -8.52 2.10
CA ALA A 63 -1.38 -8.75 1.40
C ALA A 63 -0.22 -7.89 1.94
N TYR A 64 -0.52 -6.72 2.46
CA TYR A 64 0.50 -5.72 2.79
C TYR A 64 1.46 -6.16 3.90
N ILE A 65 1.07 -7.14 4.73
CA ILE A 65 1.89 -7.70 5.83
C ILE A 65 3.24 -8.25 5.37
N PHE A 66 3.36 -8.73 4.12
CA PHE A 66 4.61 -9.27 3.61
C PHE A 66 5.70 -8.21 3.45
N LEU A 67 5.33 -6.94 3.29
CA LEU A 67 6.28 -5.85 3.12
C LEU A 67 7.06 -5.55 4.41
N PRO A 68 6.42 -5.28 5.56
CA PRO A 68 7.14 -5.08 6.81
C PRO A 68 7.90 -6.33 7.27
N LEU A 69 7.40 -7.54 7.03
CA LEU A 69 8.11 -8.78 7.35
C LEU A 69 9.42 -8.89 6.57
N LEU A 70 9.37 -8.67 5.26
CA LEU A 70 10.58 -8.67 4.43
C LEU A 70 11.52 -7.52 4.83
N GLN A 71 10.98 -6.32 5.06
CA GLN A 71 11.77 -5.15 5.46
C GLN A 71 12.54 -5.40 6.76
N LYS A 72 11.88 -5.97 7.78
CA LYS A 72 12.53 -6.36 9.03
C LYS A 72 13.70 -7.31 8.76
N TYR A 73 13.44 -8.40 8.04
CA TYR A 73 14.50 -9.38 7.75
C TYR A 73 15.66 -8.79 6.96
N LEU A 74 15.41 -7.90 6.01
CA LEU A 74 16.50 -7.26 5.23
C LEU A 74 17.42 -6.40 6.10
N ILE A 75 16.95 -5.94 7.26
CA ILE A 75 17.72 -5.11 8.19
C ILE A 75 18.43 -5.97 9.24
N ASP A 76 17.71 -6.85 9.93
CA ASP A 76 18.26 -7.59 11.08
C ASP A 76 18.73 -9.01 10.77
N GLN A 77 18.38 -9.56 9.60
CA GLN A 77 18.74 -10.92 9.14
C GLN A 77 18.30 -12.04 10.10
N ASP A 78 17.26 -11.80 10.93
CA ASP A 78 16.76 -12.79 11.88
C ASP A 78 15.89 -13.85 11.17
N LEU A 79 16.56 -14.93 10.73
CA LEU A 79 15.88 -16.06 10.10
C LEU A 79 14.95 -16.81 11.07
N ASN A 80 15.31 -16.89 12.36
CA ASN A 80 14.48 -17.59 13.34
C ASN A 80 13.14 -16.89 13.52
N TYR A 81 13.13 -15.57 13.46
CA TYR A 81 11.91 -14.78 13.50
C TYR A 81 10.97 -15.12 12.33
N LEU A 82 11.46 -15.12 11.08
CA LEU A 82 10.66 -15.53 9.93
C LEU A 82 10.18 -16.99 10.03
N GLN A 83 11.04 -17.89 10.48
CA GLN A 83 10.68 -19.30 10.68
C GLN A 83 9.55 -19.47 11.70
N SER A 84 9.51 -18.66 12.75
CA SER A 84 8.45 -18.68 13.76
C SER A 84 7.07 -18.30 13.17
N LEU A 85 7.06 -17.51 12.11
CA LEU A 85 5.86 -17.01 11.43
C LEU A 85 5.49 -17.81 10.16
N ARG A 86 6.29 -18.84 9.80
CA ARG A 86 6.16 -19.57 8.53
C ARG A 86 4.74 -20.05 8.23
N LYS A 87 4.04 -20.58 9.23
CA LYS A 87 2.65 -21.07 9.05
C LYS A 87 1.68 -19.93 8.71
N GLN A 88 1.78 -18.80 9.41
CA GLN A 88 0.94 -17.63 9.17
C GLN A 88 1.22 -17.03 7.79
N ILE A 89 2.50 -16.93 7.41
CA ILE A 89 2.93 -16.44 6.09
C ILE A 89 2.26 -17.25 4.96
N HIS A 90 2.33 -18.58 5.02
CA HIS A 90 1.71 -19.42 4.00
C HIS A 90 0.17 -19.41 4.06
N LEU A 91 -0.43 -19.34 5.25
CA LEU A 91 -1.89 -19.25 5.42
C LEU A 91 -2.43 -17.97 4.75
N ILE A 92 -1.83 -16.82 5.05
CA ILE A 92 -2.20 -15.52 4.47
C ILE A 92 -2.10 -15.57 2.95
N TYR A 93 -0.98 -16.05 2.42
CA TYR A 93 -0.79 -16.08 0.97
C TYR A 93 -1.75 -17.05 0.26
N ALA A 94 -2.04 -18.19 0.85
CA ALA A 94 -3.02 -19.13 0.34
C ALA A 94 -4.44 -18.53 0.29
N ALA A 95 -4.79 -17.69 1.25
CA ALA A 95 -6.05 -16.94 1.24
C ALA A 95 -6.08 -15.91 0.10
N LEU A 96 -5.00 -15.15 -0.09
CA LEU A 96 -4.87 -14.14 -1.16
C LEU A 96 -4.98 -14.73 -2.56
N LYS A 97 -4.44 -15.92 -2.79
CA LYS A 97 -4.55 -16.60 -4.09
C LYS A 97 -5.99 -16.80 -4.56
N LYS A 98 -6.95 -16.89 -3.63
CA LYS A 98 -8.38 -17.05 -3.95
C LYS A 98 -9.02 -15.79 -4.53
N PHE A 99 -8.40 -14.62 -4.30
CA PHE A 99 -8.86 -13.36 -4.89
C PHE A 99 -8.43 -13.19 -6.34
N LYS A 100 -7.56 -14.05 -6.86
CA LYS A 100 -7.09 -13.95 -8.23
C LYS A 100 -8.13 -14.48 -9.21
N GLY A 101 -8.61 -13.63 -10.11
CA GLY A 101 -9.51 -14.00 -11.19
C GLY A 101 -8.79 -14.74 -12.32
N GLU A 102 -9.56 -15.36 -13.22
CA GLU A 102 -9.06 -16.09 -14.39
C GLU A 102 -8.24 -15.20 -15.34
N ASP A 103 -8.54 -13.90 -15.36
CA ASP A 103 -7.81 -12.90 -16.15
C ASP A 103 -6.48 -12.46 -15.53
N GLY A 104 -6.13 -13.01 -14.37
CA GLY A 104 -4.88 -12.73 -13.66
C GLY A 104 -4.93 -11.50 -12.75
N PHE A 105 -6.02 -10.73 -12.71
CA PHE A 105 -6.22 -9.64 -11.77
C PHE A 105 -6.82 -10.13 -10.47
N TYR A 106 -6.75 -9.28 -9.43
CA TYR A 106 -7.31 -9.57 -8.13
C TYR A 106 -8.64 -8.85 -7.95
N PHE A 107 -9.68 -9.57 -7.54
CA PHE A 107 -10.86 -8.94 -6.97
C PHE A 107 -10.45 -8.10 -5.77
N TRP A 108 -10.96 -6.89 -5.66
CA TRP A 108 -10.50 -5.98 -4.60
C TRP A 108 -11.03 -6.38 -3.22
N ALA A 109 -12.22 -6.99 -3.16
CA ALA A 109 -12.87 -7.33 -1.90
C ALA A 109 -13.66 -8.65 -1.97
N GLN A 110 -13.96 -9.19 -0.79
CA GLN A 110 -14.84 -10.31 -0.55
C GLN A 110 -15.71 -10.03 0.67
N ASP A 111 -17.01 -10.25 0.55
CA ASP A 111 -18.00 -10.24 1.63
C ASP A 111 -18.72 -11.59 1.77
N GLU A 112 -19.85 -11.61 2.48
CA GLU A 112 -20.69 -12.80 2.66
C GLU A 112 -21.33 -13.31 1.35
N ASN A 113 -21.49 -12.45 0.36
CA ASN A 113 -22.07 -12.77 -0.95
C ASN A 113 -21.04 -13.27 -1.96
N GLY A 114 -19.74 -13.16 -1.65
CA GLY A 114 -18.64 -13.60 -2.50
C GLY A 114 -17.66 -12.51 -2.87
N PHE A 115 -16.95 -12.71 -3.97
CA PHE A 115 -15.99 -11.74 -4.48
C PHE A 115 -16.69 -10.61 -5.24
N SER A 116 -16.12 -9.40 -5.14
CA SER A 116 -16.54 -8.25 -5.96
C SER A 116 -16.28 -8.50 -7.44
N ASP A 117 -17.10 -7.93 -8.32
CA ASP A 117 -16.90 -8.00 -9.78
C ASP A 117 -15.77 -7.09 -10.29
N ASN A 118 -15.20 -6.28 -9.41
CA ASN A 118 -14.25 -5.23 -9.75
C ASN A 118 -12.86 -5.50 -9.16
N SER A 119 -11.86 -4.92 -9.83
CA SER A 119 -10.50 -4.76 -9.31
C SER A 119 -10.22 -3.28 -9.01
N LEU A 120 -9.15 -3.00 -8.27
CA LEU A 120 -8.58 -1.67 -8.10
C LEU A 120 -7.14 -1.67 -8.59
N ILE A 121 -6.69 -0.60 -9.23
CA ILE A 121 -5.29 -0.46 -9.67
C ILE A 121 -4.36 -0.50 -8.46
N THR A 122 -4.66 0.29 -7.43
CA THR A 122 -3.89 0.34 -6.18
C THR A 122 -3.82 -1.04 -5.53
N ALA A 123 -4.96 -1.73 -5.37
CA ALA A 123 -5.02 -3.07 -4.80
C ALA A 123 -4.21 -4.09 -5.64
N THR A 124 -4.41 -4.09 -6.96
CA THR A 124 -3.71 -5.02 -7.85
C THR A 124 -2.19 -4.81 -7.82
N CYS A 125 -1.73 -3.56 -7.83
CA CYS A 125 -0.30 -3.23 -7.79
C CYS A 125 0.33 -3.56 -6.43
N SER A 126 -0.36 -3.26 -5.32
CA SER A 126 0.16 -3.58 -3.98
C SER A 126 0.20 -5.08 -3.71
N ILE A 127 -0.80 -5.84 -4.20
CA ILE A 127 -0.77 -7.30 -4.11
C ILE A 127 0.39 -7.86 -4.94
N GLU A 128 0.65 -7.31 -6.14
CA GLU A 128 1.79 -7.73 -6.96
C GLU A 128 3.15 -7.43 -6.25
N LEU A 129 3.28 -6.28 -5.60
CA LEU A 129 4.45 -5.97 -4.77
C LEU A 129 4.57 -6.95 -3.60
N SER A 130 3.47 -7.22 -2.92
CA SER A 130 3.40 -8.17 -1.79
C SER A 130 3.69 -9.60 -2.23
N ARG A 131 3.25 -10.02 -3.42
CA ARG A 131 3.59 -11.33 -4.03
C ARG A 131 5.11 -11.48 -4.21
N ARG A 132 5.77 -10.43 -4.69
CA ARG A 132 7.25 -10.44 -4.84
C ARG A 132 7.93 -10.51 -3.47
N ALA A 133 7.42 -9.80 -2.48
CA ALA A 133 7.93 -9.88 -1.10
C ALA A 133 7.72 -11.28 -0.51
N TYR A 134 6.54 -11.88 -0.69
CA TYR A 134 6.26 -13.25 -0.28
C TYR A 134 7.20 -14.26 -0.94
N ASN A 135 7.39 -14.18 -2.26
CA ASN A 135 8.34 -15.06 -2.96
C ASN A 135 9.75 -14.92 -2.40
N ARG A 136 10.18 -13.68 -2.12
CA ARG A 136 11.50 -13.45 -1.51
C ARG A 136 11.60 -14.06 -0.10
N ILE A 137 10.54 -13.98 0.70
CA ILE A 137 10.47 -14.66 2.00
C ILE A 137 10.52 -16.18 1.82
N CYS A 138 9.83 -16.75 0.85
CA CYS A 138 9.90 -18.18 0.55
C CYS A 138 11.32 -18.62 0.17
N GLU A 139 12.02 -17.87 -0.67
CA GLU A 139 13.43 -18.14 -1.01
C GLU A 139 14.33 -18.13 0.24
N ILE A 140 14.15 -17.14 1.12
CA ILE A 140 14.90 -17.02 2.39
C ILE A 140 14.63 -18.22 3.31
N LEU A 141 13.38 -18.68 3.38
CA LEU A 141 12.98 -19.83 4.20
C LEU A 141 13.32 -21.18 3.57
N GLY A 142 13.73 -21.22 2.30
CA GLY A 142 13.94 -22.45 1.54
C GLY A 142 12.63 -23.10 1.05
N ASP A 143 11.52 -22.36 1.02
CA ASP A 143 10.18 -22.84 0.70
C ASP A 143 9.89 -22.76 -0.80
N THR A 144 10.73 -23.33 -1.64
CA THR A 144 10.65 -23.20 -3.11
C THR A 144 9.34 -23.73 -3.71
N ASP A 145 8.72 -24.73 -3.08
CA ASP A 145 7.43 -25.30 -3.52
C ASP A 145 6.24 -24.35 -3.32
N TYR A 146 6.43 -23.28 -2.54
CA TYR A 146 5.41 -22.26 -2.25
C TYR A 146 5.51 -21.03 -3.15
N LEU A 147 6.51 -20.93 -3.99
CA LEU A 147 6.70 -19.78 -4.89
C LEU A 147 5.50 -19.60 -5.82
N ASP A 148 5.04 -18.36 -5.93
CA ASP A 148 4.05 -17.99 -6.93
C ASP A 148 4.74 -17.59 -8.23
N THR A 149 4.72 -18.49 -9.21
CA THR A 149 5.32 -18.32 -10.54
C THR A 149 4.36 -17.74 -11.57
N SER A 150 3.19 -17.25 -11.15
CA SER A 150 2.24 -16.64 -12.07
C SER A 150 2.82 -15.38 -12.74
N ALA A 151 2.31 -15.06 -13.93
CA ALA A 151 2.75 -13.90 -14.69
C ALA A 151 2.62 -12.60 -13.89
N ALA A 152 3.64 -11.76 -13.95
CA ALA A 152 3.67 -10.47 -13.28
C ALA A 152 2.69 -9.49 -13.91
N ILE A 153 2.09 -8.64 -13.08
CA ILE A 153 1.29 -7.49 -13.52
C ILE A 153 2.24 -6.40 -14.05
N THR A 154 1.93 -5.87 -15.22
CA THR A 154 2.69 -4.80 -15.88
C THR A 154 1.77 -3.65 -16.27
N SER A 155 2.36 -2.51 -16.65
CA SER A 155 1.60 -1.34 -17.13
C SER A 155 0.68 -1.63 -18.32
N GLN A 156 1.00 -2.62 -19.14
CA GLN A 156 0.16 -3.04 -20.27
C GLN A 156 -1.15 -3.68 -19.83
N ASN A 157 -1.15 -4.33 -18.65
CA ASN A 157 -2.33 -5.00 -18.10
C ASN A 157 -3.28 -4.04 -17.38
N LEU A 158 -2.79 -2.86 -16.95
CA LEU A 158 -3.53 -1.94 -16.07
C LEU A 158 -4.52 -1.01 -16.79
N ASN A 159 -4.64 -1.10 -18.10
CA ASN A 159 -5.53 -0.23 -18.88
C ASN A 159 -6.90 -0.89 -19.13
N SER A 160 -7.69 -1.10 -18.10
CA SER A 160 -9.01 -1.76 -18.18
C SER A 160 -10.07 -0.99 -17.41
N LYS A 161 -11.29 -0.91 -17.97
CA LYS A 161 -12.49 -0.39 -17.28
C LYS A 161 -12.85 -1.17 -16.01
N LYS A 162 -12.33 -2.39 -15.88
CA LYS A 162 -12.49 -3.24 -14.69
C LYS A 162 -12.00 -2.57 -13.40
N PHE A 163 -11.11 -1.58 -13.50
CA PHE A 163 -10.59 -0.86 -12.36
C PHE A 163 -11.48 0.29 -11.87
N ASN A 164 -12.58 0.58 -12.57
CA ASN A 164 -13.54 1.60 -12.18
C ASN A 164 -14.57 1.03 -11.19
N ARG A 165 -14.14 0.82 -9.95
CA ARG A 165 -14.99 0.33 -8.87
C ARG A 165 -16.20 1.26 -8.67
N ASP A 166 -17.38 0.65 -8.48
CA ASP A 166 -18.64 1.35 -8.24
C ASP A 166 -19.06 2.29 -9.40
N GLY A 167 -18.57 2.02 -10.62
CA GLY A 167 -18.82 2.86 -11.80
C GLY A 167 -18.14 4.23 -11.76
N VAL A 168 -17.26 4.48 -10.78
CA VAL A 168 -16.49 5.73 -10.65
C VAL A 168 -15.24 5.66 -11.50
N ASP A 169 -14.99 6.69 -12.32
CA ASP A 169 -13.71 6.84 -13.02
C ASP A 169 -12.58 7.06 -12.02
N ARG A 170 -11.78 6.03 -11.82
CA ARG A 170 -10.67 6.03 -10.87
C ARG A 170 -9.46 6.83 -11.35
N SER A 171 -9.41 7.19 -12.64
CA SER A 171 -8.31 7.98 -13.18
C SER A 171 -8.20 9.39 -12.60
N ARG A 172 -9.23 9.84 -11.89
CA ARG A 172 -9.26 11.12 -11.17
C ARG A 172 -8.44 11.14 -9.87
N PHE A 173 -8.05 9.97 -9.34
CA PHE A 173 -7.29 9.83 -8.09
C PHE A 173 -5.80 9.68 -8.38
N SER A 174 -4.96 10.44 -7.68
CA SER A 174 -3.51 10.38 -7.86
C SER A 174 -2.93 9.03 -7.48
N MET A 175 -3.46 8.41 -6.44
CA MET A 175 -3.02 7.09 -5.97
C MET A 175 -3.12 6.04 -7.09
N ASP A 176 -4.24 5.99 -7.81
CA ASP A 176 -4.39 5.06 -8.94
C ASP A 176 -3.41 5.35 -10.10
N ALA A 177 -2.86 6.56 -10.17
CA ALA A 177 -1.88 6.94 -11.19
C ALA A 177 -0.42 6.63 -10.78
N TYR A 178 -0.02 6.91 -9.53
CA TYR A 178 1.38 6.69 -9.10
C TYR A 178 1.64 5.30 -8.49
N TYR A 179 0.62 4.61 -7.99
CA TYR A 179 0.78 3.29 -7.36
C TYR A 179 1.41 2.23 -8.29
N PRO A 180 1.08 2.18 -9.59
CA PRO A 180 1.81 1.34 -10.53
C PRO A 180 3.31 1.60 -10.53
N LEU A 181 3.75 2.85 -10.42
CA LEU A 181 5.17 3.22 -10.34
C LEU A 181 5.77 2.74 -9.03
N LEU A 182 5.11 3.04 -7.92
CA LEU A 182 5.51 2.65 -6.56
C LEU A 182 5.71 1.14 -6.45
N CYS A 183 4.82 0.36 -7.04
CA CYS A 183 4.86 -1.10 -7.02
C CYS A 183 5.71 -1.74 -8.14
N GLY A 184 6.38 -0.94 -8.98
CA GLY A 184 7.23 -1.43 -10.07
C GLY A 184 6.45 -2.06 -11.22
N CYS A 185 5.19 -1.68 -11.39
CA CYS A 185 4.32 -2.06 -12.51
C CYS A 185 4.24 -0.96 -13.58
N GLY A 186 4.78 0.24 -13.31
CA GLY A 186 4.75 1.42 -14.17
C GLY A 186 6.08 1.72 -14.86
N ASN A 187 6.13 2.85 -15.55
CA ASN A 187 7.31 3.34 -16.27
C ASN A 187 7.42 4.88 -16.24
N LYS A 188 8.53 5.43 -16.76
CA LYS A 188 8.80 6.87 -16.75
C LYS A 188 7.72 7.70 -17.45
N ALA A 189 7.20 7.26 -18.58
CA ALA A 189 6.12 7.96 -19.29
C ALA A 189 4.83 8.03 -18.45
N GLY A 190 4.57 7.02 -17.61
CA GLY A 190 3.49 7.06 -16.62
C GLY A 190 3.73 8.12 -15.55
N ALA A 191 4.97 8.24 -15.07
CA ALA A 191 5.32 9.24 -14.07
C ALA A 191 5.20 10.68 -14.58
N GLU A 192 5.60 10.94 -15.80
CA GLU A 192 5.42 12.25 -16.44
C GLU A 192 3.94 12.66 -16.45
N LYS A 193 3.05 11.74 -16.78
CA LYS A 193 1.59 11.96 -16.73
C LYS A 193 1.06 12.20 -15.31
N VAL A 194 1.62 11.51 -14.30
CA VAL A 194 1.28 11.77 -12.89
C VAL A 194 1.62 13.19 -12.51
N LEU A 195 2.84 13.64 -12.84
CA LEU A 195 3.29 14.99 -12.53
C LEU A 195 2.46 16.04 -13.28
N GLU A 196 2.21 15.86 -14.56
CA GLU A 196 1.39 16.77 -15.35
C GLU A 196 -0.02 16.95 -14.76
N LYS A 197 -0.62 15.87 -14.28
CA LYS A 197 -2.01 15.85 -13.83
C LYS A 197 -2.21 16.24 -12.37
N PHE A 198 -1.32 15.84 -11.49
CA PHE A 198 -1.53 15.91 -10.04
C PHE A 198 -0.54 16.77 -9.27
N TYR A 199 0.63 17.04 -9.83
CA TYR A 199 1.61 17.86 -9.13
C TYR A 199 1.20 19.36 -9.13
N VAL A 200 1.29 19.96 -7.96
CA VAL A 200 1.09 21.40 -7.72
C VAL A 200 2.43 22.00 -7.29
N GLU A 201 2.98 22.85 -8.13
CA GLU A 201 4.30 23.44 -7.92
C GLU A 201 4.41 24.14 -6.55
N GLY A 202 5.46 23.85 -5.82
CA GLY A 202 5.74 24.39 -4.49
C GLY A 202 4.89 23.77 -3.37
N MET A 203 4.02 22.80 -3.68
CA MET A 203 3.04 22.29 -2.72
C MET A 203 3.07 20.77 -2.54
N GLY A 204 3.14 19.99 -3.64
CA GLY A 204 3.10 18.54 -3.60
C GLY A 204 2.09 17.94 -4.57
N VAL A 205 1.49 16.80 -4.22
CA VAL A 205 0.60 16.02 -5.09
C VAL A 205 -0.84 16.11 -4.60
N LYS A 206 -1.76 16.40 -5.51
CA LYS A 206 -3.21 16.41 -5.23
C LYS A 206 -3.72 14.99 -5.00
N CYS A 207 -4.67 14.83 -4.08
CA CYS A 207 -5.40 13.58 -3.90
C CYS A 207 -6.34 13.30 -5.09
N VAL A 208 -7.13 14.31 -5.48
CA VAL A 208 -8.12 14.25 -6.56
C VAL A 208 -7.88 15.40 -7.53
N VAL A 209 -7.99 15.13 -8.83
CA VAL A 209 -7.61 16.09 -9.87
C VAL A 209 -8.44 17.38 -9.83
N GLU A 210 -9.73 17.28 -9.51
CA GLU A 210 -10.67 18.41 -9.50
C GLU A 210 -10.65 19.21 -8.18
N GLU A 211 -10.02 18.67 -7.13
CA GLU A 211 -10.05 19.28 -5.81
C GLU A 211 -8.73 19.99 -5.49
N PRO A 212 -8.80 21.21 -4.91
CA PRO A 212 -7.60 21.96 -4.51
C PRO A 212 -6.98 21.41 -3.21
N TRP A 213 -6.89 20.09 -3.11
CA TRP A 213 -6.45 19.37 -1.93
C TRP A 213 -5.15 18.59 -2.19
N VAL A 214 -4.08 19.02 -1.52
CA VAL A 214 -2.79 18.31 -1.49
C VAL A 214 -2.66 17.56 -0.19
N THR A 215 -2.23 16.31 -0.26
CA THR A 215 -1.99 15.48 0.92
C THR A 215 -0.52 15.13 1.05
N LEU A 216 -0.07 14.97 2.28
CA LEU A 216 1.32 14.64 2.57
C LEU A 216 1.61 13.15 2.32
N ALA A 217 0.60 12.29 2.53
CA ALA A 217 0.71 10.86 2.25
C ALA A 217 0.93 10.61 0.76
N GLU A 218 0.00 11.03 -0.11
CA GLU A 218 0.12 10.86 -1.56
C GLU A 218 1.37 11.53 -2.13
N SER A 219 1.77 12.69 -1.59
CA SER A 219 3.01 13.35 -2.00
C SER A 219 4.23 12.51 -1.63
N SER A 220 4.27 11.93 -0.43
CA SER A 220 5.38 11.11 0.04
C SER A 220 5.50 9.79 -0.74
N GLU A 221 4.38 9.11 -0.99
CA GLU A 221 4.35 7.89 -1.79
C GLU A 221 4.77 8.16 -3.25
N CYS A 222 4.30 9.29 -3.82
CA CYS A 222 4.72 9.71 -5.15
C CYS A 222 6.23 9.99 -5.22
N VAL A 223 6.82 10.61 -4.20
CA VAL A 223 8.28 10.80 -4.08
C VAL A 223 9.00 9.46 -4.11
N ILE A 224 8.55 8.47 -3.33
CA ILE A 224 9.15 7.12 -3.34
C ILE A 224 8.99 6.47 -4.72
N ALA A 225 7.84 6.62 -5.36
CA ALA A 225 7.58 6.10 -6.70
C ALA A 225 8.54 6.70 -7.74
N LEU A 226 8.77 8.01 -7.69
CA LEU A 226 9.69 8.71 -8.58
C LEU A 226 11.15 8.27 -8.37
N PHE A 227 11.60 8.09 -7.14
CA PHE A 227 12.92 7.51 -6.85
C PHE A 227 13.09 6.12 -7.45
N LYS A 228 12.09 5.26 -7.31
CA LYS A 228 12.13 3.89 -7.84
C LYS A 228 12.29 3.80 -9.35
N ILE A 229 11.83 4.79 -10.09
CA ILE A 229 11.95 4.84 -11.55
C ILE A 229 13.07 5.75 -12.06
N GLY A 230 13.92 6.27 -11.15
CA GLY A 230 15.10 7.09 -11.49
C GLY A 230 14.80 8.54 -11.84
N MET A 231 13.65 9.09 -11.40
CA MET A 231 13.31 10.52 -11.52
C MET A 231 13.68 11.26 -10.23
N GLU A 232 14.95 11.22 -9.87
CA GLU A 232 15.45 11.70 -8.57
C GLU A 232 15.31 13.22 -8.42
N THR A 233 15.48 13.98 -9.48
CA THR A 233 15.37 15.45 -9.46
C THR A 233 13.97 15.89 -9.05
N GLU A 234 12.95 15.32 -9.68
CA GLU A 234 11.54 15.59 -9.40
C GLU A 234 11.17 15.09 -8.00
N ALA A 235 11.65 13.92 -7.61
CA ALA A 235 11.45 13.37 -6.27
C ALA A 235 12.01 14.30 -5.18
N HIS A 236 13.27 14.76 -5.31
CA HIS A 236 13.87 15.69 -4.37
C HIS A 236 13.15 17.04 -4.34
N LYS A 237 12.69 17.54 -5.49
CA LYS A 237 11.91 18.78 -5.57
C LYS A 237 10.65 18.67 -4.71
N ILE A 238 9.82 17.66 -4.96
CA ILE A 238 8.55 17.45 -4.23
C ILE A 238 8.82 17.20 -2.75
N PHE A 239 9.81 16.37 -2.42
CA PHE A 239 10.18 16.11 -1.03
C PHE A 239 10.56 17.39 -0.28
N SER A 240 11.38 18.25 -0.89
CA SER A 240 11.76 19.54 -0.30
C SER A 240 10.58 20.48 -0.10
N GLU A 241 9.58 20.41 -0.97
CA GLU A 241 8.36 21.22 -0.87
C GLU A 241 7.49 20.77 0.30
N ILE A 242 7.26 19.45 0.45
CA ILE A 242 6.42 18.94 1.54
C ILE A 242 7.06 19.06 2.92
N LEU A 243 8.38 19.05 3.02
CA LEU A 243 9.09 19.27 4.30
C LEU A 243 8.78 20.63 4.95
N LYS A 244 8.38 21.64 4.17
CA LYS A 244 8.01 22.97 4.68
C LYS A 244 6.77 22.95 5.58
N TYR A 245 5.92 21.90 5.47
CA TYR A 245 4.70 21.78 6.25
C TYR A 245 4.89 21.14 7.62
N LYS A 246 6.12 20.74 7.95
CA LYS A 246 6.44 20.26 9.29
C LYS A 246 6.27 21.39 10.30
N ASN A 247 5.40 21.19 11.30
CA ASN A 247 5.17 22.18 12.33
C ASN A 247 6.32 22.23 13.36
N SER A 248 6.29 23.20 14.28
CA SER A 248 7.31 23.37 15.31
C SER A 248 7.46 22.19 16.27
N SER A 249 6.43 21.36 16.40
CA SER A 249 6.44 20.13 17.21
C SER A 249 6.93 18.90 16.42
N GLY A 250 7.28 19.07 15.16
CA GLY A 250 7.80 17.99 14.32
C GLY A 250 6.74 17.17 13.58
N TYR A 251 5.47 17.50 13.70
CA TYR A 251 4.37 16.80 13.05
C TYR A 251 4.04 17.43 11.69
N PHE A 252 3.51 16.59 10.79
CA PHE A 252 2.96 17.01 9.52
C PHE A 252 1.44 17.02 9.59
N PRO A 253 0.74 17.97 8.94
CA PRO A 253 -0.71 17.88 8.75
C PRO A 253 -1.04 16.72 7.78
N THR A 254 -2.26 16.22 7.80
CA THR A 254 -2.73 15.24 6.81
C THR A 254 -2.65 15.80 5.38
N GLY A 255 -3.02 17.06 5.23
CA GLY A 255 -2.95 17.79 3.98
C GLY A 255 -3.40 19.24 4.14
N TYR A 256 -3.52 19.95 3.04
CA TYR A 256 -3.98 21.34 3.03
C TYR A 256 -4.72 21.65 1.73
N GLN A 257 -5.68 22.53 1.87
CA GLN A 257 -6.45 23.07 0.76
C GLN A 257 -5.79 24.36 0.30
N TYR A 258 -5.27 24.40 -0.91
CA TYR A 258 -4.36 25.46 -1.34
C TYR A 258 -5.08 26.69 -1.91
N ASP A 259 -6.35 26.60 -2.24
CA ASP A 259 -7.18 27.76 -2.68
C ASP A 259 -7.58 28.66 -1.50
N CYS A 260 -7.61 28.16 -0.28
CA CYS A 260 -7.94 28.91 0.94
C CYS A 260 -6.91 28.77 2.07
N LEU A 261 -5.81 28.04 1.84
CA LEU A 261 -4.73 27.77 2.80
C LEU A 261 -5.22 27.17 4.14
N LEU A 262 -6.32 26.42 4.11
CA LEU A 262 -6.79 25.69 5.29
C LEU A 262 -6.00 24.40 5.45
N TYR A 263 -5.42 24.25 6.64
CA TYR A 263 -4.75 23.02 7.06
C TYR A 263 -5.75 22.15 7.82
N THR A 264 -5.76 20.85 7.55
CA THR A 264 -6.45 19.91 8.43
C THR A 264 -5.44 19.31 9.39
N SER A 265 -5.78 19.38 10.67
CA SER A 265 -5.05 18.61 11.70
C SER A 265 -5.28 17.12 11.51
N PRO A 266 -4.29 16.31 11.91
CA PRO A 266 -4.45 14.85 11.98
C PRO A 266 -5.55 14.44 12.95
#